data_34e89bd42588d808ecfd1df0d7dcf0cd
#
_entry.id   34e89bd42588d808ecfd1df0d7dcf0cd
#
_cell.length_a   1.000
_cell.length_b   1.000
_cell.length_c   1.000
_cell.angle_alpha   90.00
_cell.angle_beta   90.00
_cell.angle_gamma   90.00
#
_symmetry.space_group_name_H-M   'P 1'
#
loop_
_entity.id
_entity.type
_entity.pdbx_description
1 polymer ?
#
loop_
_entity_poly.entity_id
_entity_poly.type
_entity_poly.pdbx_seq_one_letter_code
_entity_poly.pdbx_strand_id
1 'polypeptide(L)'
;MEYFRQRYHEFLNENGPIEIAGFTWENADVFEKMTTGPNGEQGDYEATFTGFVQDQIQRAKENTREFLEETQCLDRFRALTVRQQNGHVLPFVGAGMSIASGYRPWGAFLLSLLADAPQIRAALEAMLKQGEYEEAAQLVHDALQPHVLAEEIANQLGRHRLNTSGPVCLLPLLFPNEVLTTNFDYVLTHVYHRSNNTFTNEFCGIRLREA
;
A
#
# COMPACT_ATOMS: atom_id res chain seq x y z
N MET A 1 11.50 8.41 -1.55
CA MET A 1 11.48 8.88 -2.97
C MET A 1 10.87 7.87 -3.94
N GLU A 2 10.89 6.57 -3.63
CA GLU A 2 10.34 5.48 -4.46
C GLU A 2 8.88 5.70 -4.88
N TYR A 3 8.02 6.11 -3.93
CA TYR A 3 6.63 6.45 -4.21
C TYR A 3 6.47 7.51 -5.33
N PHE A 4 7.27 8.58 -5.28
CA PHE A 4 7.18 9.63 -6.29
C PHE A 4 7.78 9.21 -7.64
N ARG A 5 8.81 8.34 -7.66
CA ARG A 5 9.34 7.79 -8.92
C ARG A 5 8.30 6.94 -9.64
N GLN A 6 7.62 6.09 -8.90
CA GLN A 6 6.53 5.30 -9.47
C GLN A 6 5.42 6.18 -10.06
N ARG A 7 4.96 7.19 -9.32
CA ARG A 7 3.96 8.16 -9.81
C ARG A 7 4.44 8.95 -11.03
N TYR A 8 5.74 9.27 -11.08
CA TYR A 8 6.33 9.96 -12.22
C TYR A 8 6.39 9.06 -13.46
N HIS A 9 6.74 7.78 -13.30
CA HIS A 9 6.69 6.81 -14.39
C HIS A 9 5.25 6.59 -14.90
N GLU A 10 4.27 6.49 -14.01
CA GLU A 10 2.85 6.44 -14.39
C GLU A 10 2.47 7.68 -15.23
N PHE A 11 2.87 8.87 -14.79
CA PHE A 11 2.63 10.13 -15.54
C PHE A 11 3.31 10.14 -16.91
N LEU A 12 4.56 9.73 -17.01
CA LEU A 12 5.27 9.65 -18.29
C LEU A 12 4.63 8.64 -19.25
N ASN A 13 4.03 7.58 -18.72
CA ASN A 13 3.41 6.51 -19.50
C ASN A 13 1.92 6.76 -19.82
N GLU A 14 1.32 7.88 -19.39
CA GLU A 14 -0.10 8.20 -19.65
C GLU A 14 -0.48 8.18 -21.14
N ASN A 15 0.45 8.51 -22.03
CA ASN A 15 0.23 8.50 -23.48
C ASN A 15 0.47 7.13 -24.13
N GLY A 16 0.69 6.10 -23.33
CA GLY A 16 0.99 4.76 -23.78
C GLY A 16 2.45 4.57 -24.24
N PRO A 17 2.83 3.32 -24.58
CA PRO A 17 4.18 2.98 -24.98
C PRO A 17 4.52 3.54 -26.39
N ILE A 18 5.81 3.67 -26.66
CA ILE A 18 6.33 4.08 -27.98
C ILE A 18 7.00 2.90 -28.70
N GLU A 19 6.97 2.94 -30.03
CA GLU A 19 7.67 1.97 -30.86
C GLU A 19 9.00 2.55 -31.39
N ILE A 20 10.11 1.88 -31.06
CA ILE A 20 11.44 2.24 -31.57
C ILE A 20 12.08 1.00 -32.19
N ALA A 21 12.45 1.06 -33.46
CA ALA A 21 13.10 -0.02 -34.20
C ALA A 21 12.36 -1.36 -34.15
N GLY A 22 11.01 -1.35 -34.12
CA GLY A 22 10.16 -2.53 -34.07
C GLY A 22 9.99 -3.15 -32.67
N PHE A 23 10.45 -2.46 -31.63
CA PHE A 23 10.27 -2.84 -30.23
C PHE A 23 9.37 -1.81 -29.51
N THR A 24 8.50 -2.32 -28.64
CA THR A 24 7.64 -1.50 -27.79
C THR A 24 8.34 -1.16 -26.47
N TRP A 25 8.39 0.13 -26.12
CA TRP A 25 9.06 0.63 -24.94
C TRP A 25 8.12 1.52 -24.13
N GLU A 26 8.23 1.45 -22.81
CA GLU A 26 7.58 2.41 -21.92
C GLU A 26 8.25 3.79 -22.04
N ASN A 27 7.46 4.86 -22.11
CA ASN A 27 7.99 6.23 -22.23
C ASN A 27 8.94 6.59 -21.08
N ALA A 28 8.61 6.17 -19.86
CA ALA A 28 9.44 6.41 -18.68
C ALA A 28 10.84 5.81 -18.83
N ASP A 29 10.92 4.55 -19.29
CA ASP A 29 12.20 3.84 -19.47
C ASP A 29 13.07 4.49 -20.55
N VAL A 30 12.45 4.95 -21.63
CA VAL A 30 13.16 5.63 -22.72
C VAL A 30 13.67 6.99 -22.23
N PHE A 31 12.82 7.76 -21.56
CA PHE A 31 13.17 9.09 -21.07
C PHE A 31 14.30 9.03 -20.03
N GLU A 32 14.23 8.09 -19.08
CA GLU A 32 15.28 7.90 -18.08
C GLU A 32 16.62 7.53 -18.74
N LYS A 33 16.63 6.59 -19.69
CA LYS A 33 17.85 6.14 -20.35
C LYS A 33 18.45 7.16 -21.33
N MET A 34 17.60 7.90 -22.07
CA MET A 34 18.06 8.88 -23.06
C MET A 34 18.61 10.15 -22.39
N THR A 35 18.14 10.49 -21.22
CA THR A 35 18.53 11.72 -20.52
C THR A 35 19.62 11.50 -19.49
N THR A 36 20.04 10.26 -19.25
CA THR A 36 21.21 9.95 -18.42
C THR A 36 22.45 10.07 -19.31
N GLY A 37 23.27 11.09 -19.10
CA GLY A 37 24.50 11.30 -19.86
C GLY A 37 25.50 10.15 -19.69
N PRO A 38 26.43 9.95 -20.63
CA PRO A 38 27.40 8.84 -20.65
C PRO A 38 28.34 8.85 -19.42
N ASN A 39 28.44 9.94 -18.69
CA ASN A 39 29.26 10.11 -17.49
C ASN A 39 28.44 10.06 -16.18
N GLY A 40 27.16 9.67 -16.23
CA GLY A 40 26.29 9.69 -15.05
C GLY A 40 25.92 11.11 -14.60
N GLU A 41 26.07 12.10 -15.46
CA GLU A 41 25.59 13.45 -15.21
C GLU A 41 24.07 13.42 -15.03
N GLN A 42 23.58 14.19 -14.03
CA GLN A 42 22.15 14.34 -13.81
C GLN A 42 21.52 14.95 -15.07
N GLY A 43 20.89 14.10 -15.87
CA GLY A 43 20.19 14.51 -17.07
C GLY A 43 18.85 15.19 -16.75
N ASP A 44 18.16 15.57 -17.79
CA ASP A 44 16.84 16.22 -17.71
C ASP A 44 15.79 15.39 -16.93
N TYR A 45 15.98 14.05 -16.85
CA TYR A 45 15.10 13.17 -16.05
C TYR A 45 15.06 13.58 -14.56
N GLU A 46 16.21 13.76 -13.90
CA GLU A 46 16.23 14.12 -12.48
C GLU A 46 15.73 15.57 -12.24
N ALA A 47 16.00 16.49 -13.18
CA ALA A 47 15.51 17.85 -13.09
C ALA A 47 13.97 17.90 -13.23
N THR A 48 13.41 17.21 -14.23
CA THR A 48 11.97 17.15 -14.45
C THR A 48 11.27 16.32 -13.38
N PHE A 49 11.88 15.23 -12.88
CA PHE A 49 11.39 14.49 -11.72
C PHE A 49 11.29 15.38 -10.48
N THR A 50 12.32 16.19 -10.21
CA THR A 50 12.29 17.13 -9.08
C THR A 50 11.15 18.15 -9.22
N GLY A 51 10.95 18.71 -10.42
CA GLY A 51 9.82 19.59 -10.72
C GLY A 51 8.47 18.91 -10.52
N PHE A 52 8.32 17.69 -11.01
CA PHE A 52 7.11 16.89 -10.82
C PHE A 52 6.81 16.67 -9.33
N VAL A 53 7.81 16.29 -8.53
CA VAL A 53 7.65 16.08 -7.07
C VAL A 53 7.20 17.36 -6.39
N GLN A 54 7.81 18.51 -6.72
CA GLN A 54 7.43 19.80 -6.15
C GLN A 54 5.98 20.18 -6.49
N ASP A 55 5.56 19.99 -7.73
CA ASP A 55 4.19 20.23 -8.19
C ASP A 55 3.18 19.31 -7.48
N GLN A 56 3.48 18.01 -7.36
CA GLN A 56 2.64 17.07 -6.62
C GLN A 56 2.49 17.44 -5.14
N ILE A 57 3.58 17.86 -4.49
CA ILE A 57 3.55 18.31 -3.09
C ILE A 57 2.72 19.58 -2.95
N GLN A 58 2.86 20.52 -3.87
CA GLN A 58 2.10 21.78 -3.82
C GLN A 58 0.61 21.53 -4.01
N ARG A 59 0.21 20.74 -5.01
CA ARG A 59 -1.20 20.35 -5.23
C ARG A 59 -1.78 19.58 -4.02
N ALA A 60 -0.99 18.65 -3.45
CA ALA A 60 -1.43 17.92 -2.27
C ALA A 60 -1.66 18.84 -1.06
N LYS A 61 -0.81 19.87 -0.87
CA LYS A 61 -0.99 20.87 0.19
C LYS A 61 -2.26 21.70 0.00
N GLU A 62 -2.52 22.15 -1.22
CA GLU A 62 -3.69 22.95 -1.55
C GLU A 62 -4.98 22.14 -1.36
N ASN A 63 -5.08 20.96 -1.94
CA ASN A 63 -6.23 20.07 -1.81
C ASN A 63 -6.46 19.64 -0.35
N THR A 64 -5.38 19.35 0.38
CA THR A 64 -5.48 18.96 1.81
C THR A 64 -5.97 20.14 2.65
N ARG A 65 -5.47 21.35 2.38
CA ARG A 65 -5.91 22.54 3.09
C ARG A 65 -7.40 22.83 2.86
N GLU A 66 -7.83 22.83 1.60
CA GLU A 66 -9.22 23.03 1.21
C GLU A 66 -10.14 22.00 1.90
N PHE A 67 -9.81 20.71 1.81
CA PHE A 67 -10.54 19.65 2.51
C PHE A 67 -10.61 19.85 4.04
N LEU A 68 -9.50 20.24 4.67
CA LEU A 68 -9.46 20.45 6.12
C LEU A 68 -10.25 21.69 6.56
N GLU A 69 -10.30 22.73 5.73
CA GLU A 69 -11.10 23.93 5.97
C GLU A 69 -12.61 23.61 5.81
N GLU A 70 -13.00 22.95 4.72
CA GLU A 70 -14.37 22.53 4.46
C GLU A 70 -14.92 21.59 5.55
N THR A 71 -14.11 20.66 6.01
CA THR A 71 -14.48 19.69 7.07
C THR A 71 -14.31 20.22 8.48
N GLN A 72 -13.84 21.45 8.66
CA GLN A 72 -13.52 22.07 9.96
C GLN A 72 -12.53 21.25 10.80
N CYS A 73 -11.61 20.54 10.13
CA CYS A 73 -10.63 19.65 10.76
C CYS A 73 -9.22 20.27 10.84
N LEU A 74 -8.99 21.49 10.35
CA LEU A 74 -7.67 22.09 10.25
C LEU A 74 -6.90 22.15 11.56
N ASP A 75 -7.56 22.56 12.65
CA ASP A 75 -6.89 22.67 13.96
C ASP A 75 -6.58 21.29 14.56
N ARG A 76 -7.45 20.30 14.32
CA ARG A 76 -7.19 18.90 14.72
C ARG A 76 -5.99 18.33 13.96
N PHE A 77 -5.90 18.64 12.67
CA PHE A 77 -4.77 18.21 11.83
C PHE A 77 -3.46 18.85 12.29
N ARG A 78 -3.45 20.16 12.61
CA ARG A 78 -2.28 20.84 13.18
C ARG A 78 -1.84 20.20 14.50
N ALA A 79 -2.78 19.93 15.39
CA ALA A 79 -2.48 19.25 16.66
C ALA A 79 -1.92 17.84 16.45
N LEU A 80 -2.45 17.09 15.47
CA LEU A 80 -1.95 15.76 15.09
C LEU A 80 -0.51 15.84 14.55
N THR A 81 -0.23 16.82 13.68
CA THR A 81 1.12 17.03 13.12
C THR A 81 2.15 17.31 14.22
N VAL A 82 1.82 18.17 15.20
CA VAL A 82 2.70 18.44 16.34
C VAL A 82 2.95 17.17 17.17
N ARG A 83 1.92 16.35 17.41
CA ARG A 83 2.07 15.09 18.14
C ARG A 83 2.94 14.09 17.36
N GLN A 84 2.75 14.01 16.04
CA GLN A 84 3.55 13.14 15.18
C GLN A 84 5.03 13.55 15.18
N GLN A 85 5.33 14.85 15.06
CA GLN A 85 6.70 15.38 15.15
C GLN A 85 7.38 15.09 16.48
N ASN A 86 6.61 15.02 17.57
CA ASN A 86 7.09 14.67 18.91
C ASN A 86 7.14 13.15 19.17
N GLY A 87 6.85 12.31 18.18
CA GLY A 87 6.83 10.85 18.33
C GLY A 87 5.65 10.31 19.15
N HIS A 88 4.59 11.09 19.33
CA HIS A 88 3.41 10.69 20.12
C HIS A 88 2.26 10.15 19.30
N VAL A 89 2.52 9.65 18.09
CA VAL A 89 1.53 9.04 17.21
C VAL A 89 2.00 7.67 16.80
N LEU A 90 1.21 6.66 17.10
CA LEU A 90 1.37 5.29 16.64
C LEU A 90 0.38 5.06 15.49
N PRO A 91 0.85 4.83 14.24
CA PRO A 91 -0.04 4.55 13.12
C PRO A 91 -0.64 3.15 13.24
N PHE A 92 -1.94 3.06 13.05
CA PHE A 92 -2.67 1.79 12.91
C PHE A 92 -3.03 1.58 11.45
N VAL A 93 -2.42 0.58 10.82
CA VAL A 93 -2.48 0.37 9.37
C VAL A 93 -3.36 -0.84 9.05
N GLY A 94 -4.40 -0.63 8.26
CA GLY A 94 -5.28 -1.68 7.77
C GLY A 94 -5.01 -2.09 6.32
N ALA A 95 -5.73 -3.10 5.85
CA ALA A 95 -5.58 -3.73 4.54
C ALA A 95 -5.72 -2.75 3.34
N GLY A 96 -6.41 -1.62 3.52
CA GLY A 96 -6.53 -0.58 2.51
C GLY A 96 -5.18 -0.04 2.01
N MET A 97 -4.16 -0.03 2.86
CA MET A 97 -2.81 0.41 2.48
C MET A 97 -2.06 -0.60 1.60
N SER A 98 -2.51 -1.85 1.56
CA SER A 98 -1.90 -2.91 0.74
C SER A 98 -2.55 -3.06 -0.64
N ILE A 99 -3.70 -2.40 -0.89
CA ILE A 99 -4.44 -2.50 -2.17
C ILE A 99 -3.57 -2.05 -3.36
N ALA A 100 -2.90 -0.92 -3.23
CA ALA A 100 -2.01 -0.41 -4.28
C ALA A 100 -0.82 -1.34 -4.58
N SER A 101 -0.46 -2.20 -3.63
CA SER A 101 0.54 -3.26 -3.79
C SER A 101 -0.03 -4.55 -4.40
N GLY A 102 -1.27 -4.51 -4.91
CA GLY A 102 -1.94 -5.64 -5.58
C GLY A 102 -2.62 -6.64 -4.66
N TYR A 103 -2.75 -6.34 -3.38
CA TYR A 103 -3.48 -7.17 -2.43
C TYR A 103 -4.98 -6.87 -2.46
N ARG A 104 -5.79 -7.91 -2.28
CA ARG A 104 -7.25 -7.76 -2.22
C ARG A 104 -7.68 -7.30 -0.83
N PRO A 105 -8.75 -6.48 -0.73
CA PRO A 105 -9.44 -6.27 0.55
C PRO A 105 -9.90 -7.59 1.16
N TRP A 106 -9.91 -7.68 2.49
CA TRP A 106 -10.24 -8.92 3.22
C TRP A 106 -11.57 -9.55 2.79
N GLY A 107 -12.64 -8.75 2.66
CA GLY A 107 -13.93 -9.26 2.19
C GLY A 107 -13.88 -9.83 0.76
N ALA A 108 -13.16 -9.17 -0.16
CA ALA A 108 -12.98 -9.67 -1.52
C ALA A 108 -12.14 -10.96 -1.56
N PHE A 109 -11.16 -11.09 -0.67
CA PHE A 109 -10.40 -12.32 -0.49
C PHE A 109 -11.32 -13.47 -0.03
N LEU A 110 -12.11 -13.30 1.04
CA LEU A 110 -13.04 -14.32 1.52
C LEU A 110 -14.06 -14.72 0.45
N LEU A 111 -14.62 -13.76 -0.29
CA LEU A 111 -15.54 -14.04 -1.39
C LEU A 111 -14.91 -14.86 -2.53
N SER A 112 -13.62 -14.69 -2.78
CA SER A 112 -12.90 -15.44 -3.80
C SER A 112 -12.74 -16.91 -3.47
N LEU A 113 -12.72 -17.26 -2.17
CA LEU A 113 -12.59 -18.65 -1.70
C LEU A 113 -13.86 -19.46 -1.87
N LEU A 114 -15.03 -18.81 -1.97
CA LEU A 114 -16.35 -19.44 -2.13
C LEU A 114 -16.95 -19.19 -3.51
N ALA A 115 -16.11 -19.04 -4.54
CA ALA A 115 -16.58 -18.79 -5.91
C ALA A 115 -17.55 -19.88 -6.40
N ASP A 116 -17.31 -21.13 -6.06
CA ASP A 116 -18.07 -22.32 -6.49
C ASP A 116 -19.20 -22.70 -5.52
N ALA A 117 -19.48 -21.91 -4.47
CA ALA A 117 -20.50 -22.19 -3.46
C ALA A 117 -21.54 -21.04 -3.36
N PRO A 118 -22.43 -20.85 -4.34
CA PRO A 118 -23.27 -19.65 -4.45
C PRO A 118 -24.20 -19.42 -3.25
N GLN A 119 -24.68 -20.47 -2.59
CA GLN A 119 -25.58 -20.33 -1.42
C GLN A 119 -24.84 -19.76 -0.21
N ILE A 120 -23.65 -20.29 0.09
CA ILE A 120 -22.80 -19.83 1.20
C ILE A 120 -22.27 -18.43 0.89
N ARG A 121 -21.92 -18.18 -0.37
CA ARG A 121 -21.47 -16.87 -0.84
C ARG A 121 -22.50 -15.77 -0.58
N ALA A 122 -23.79 -16.02 -0.79
CA ALA A 122 -24.83 -15.02 -0.51
C ALA A 122 -24.93 -14.66 0.98
N ALA A 123 -24.78 -15.64 1.86
CA ALA A 123 -24.71 -15.41 3.31
C ALA A 123 -23.45 -14.60 3.68
N LEU A 124 -22.30 -14.95 3.11
CA LEU A 124 -21.05 -14.24 3.29
C LEU A 124 -21.13 -12.78 2.86
N GLU A 125 -21.73 -12.49 1.71
CA GLU A 125 -21.95 -11.12 1.22
C GLU A 125 -22.83 -10.30 2.17
N ALA A 126 -23.85 -10.93 2.78
CA ALA A 126 -24.71 -10.28 3.76
C ALA A 126 -23.95 -9.92 5.03
N MET A 127 -23.15 -10.84 5.59
CA MET A 127 -22.31 -10.60 6.76
C MET A 127 -21.28 -9.48 6.52
N LEU A 128 -20.59 -9.50 5.37
CA LEU A 128 -19.60 -8.46 5.00
C LEU A 128 -20.24 -7.07 4.86
N LYS A 129 -21.47 -6.97 4.35
CA LYS A 129 -22.22 -5.70 4.30
C LYS A 129 -22.60 -5.16 5.67
N GLN A 130 -22.75 -6.03 6.66
CA GLN A 130 -23.05 -5.66 8.05
C GLN A 130 -21.77 -5.37 8.86
N GLY A 131 -20.58 -5.63 8.28
CA GLY A 131 -19.30 -5.44 8.96
C GLY A 131 -18.91 -6.62 9.88
N GLU A 132 -19.60 -7.74 9.78
CA GLU A 132 -19.38 -8.95 10.57
C GLU A 132 -18.23 -9.77 9.98
N TYR A 133 -17.01 -9.22 10.04
CA TYR A 133 -15.83 -9.81 9.38
C TYR A 133 -15.33 -11.10 10.05
N GLU A 134 -15.48 -11.22 11.36
CA GLU A 134 -15.06 -12.41 12.11
C GLU A 134 -15.99 -13.58 11.82
N GLU A 135 -17.30 -13.37 11.86
CA GLU A 135 -18.34 -14.35 11.52
C GLU A 135 -18.22 -14.76 10.04
N ALA A 136 -17.94 -13.80 9.16
CA ALA A 136 -17.68 -14.06 7.76
C ALA A 136 -16.46 -14.97 7.56
N ALA A 137 -15.37 -14.73 8.28
CA ALA A 137 -14.18 -15.58 8.24
C ALA A 137 -14.46 -16.99 8.81
N GLN A 138 -15.23 -17.06 9.90
CA GLN A 138 -15.64 -18.33 10.48
C GLN A 138 -16.52 -19.15 9.52
N LEU A 139 -17.48 -18.50 8.84
CA LEU A 139 -18.31 -19.16 7.82
C LEU A 139 -17.45 -19.76 6.69
N VAL A 140 -16.45 -19.04 6.21
CA VAL A 140 -15.52 -19.53 5.19
C VAL A 140 -14.68 -20.70 5.73
N HIS A 141 -14.15 -20.58 6.96
CA HIS A 141 -13.38 -21.64 7.60
C HIS A 141 -14.21 -22.94 7.74
N ASP A 142 -15.47 -22.82 8.14
CA ASP A 142 -16.35 -23.98 8.34
C ASP A 142 -16.81 -24.62 7.02
N ALA A 143 -16.88 -23.82 5.95
CA ALA A 143 -17.24 -24.28 4.61
C ALA A 143 -16.09 -24.96 3.87
N LEU A 144 -14.84 -24.63 4.21
CA LEU A 144 -13.63 -25.21 3.63
C LEU A 144 -13.05 -26.28 4.56
N GLN A 145 -12.10 -27.06 4.03
CA GLN A 145 -11.32 -27.93 4.89
C GLN A 145 -10.40 -27.09 5.81
N PRO A 146 -10.15 -27.52 7.07
CA PRO A 146 -9.48 -26.67 8.08
C PRO A 146 -8.13 -26.08 7.68
N HIS A 147 -7.38 -26.73 6.78
CA HIS A 147 -6.07 -26.24 6.31
C HIS A 147 -6.16 -25.30 5.11
N VAL A 148 -7.25 -25.34 4.33
CA VAL A 148 -7.37 -24.61 3.06
C VAL A 148 -7.35 -23.10 3.27
N LEU A 149 -8.09 -22.59 4.26
CA LEU A 149 -8.09 -21.15 4.54
C LEU A 149 -6.69 -20.65 4.93
N ALA A 150 -5.97 -21.40 5.77
CA ALA A 150 -4.62 -21.04 6.19
C ALA A 150 -3.61 -21.08 5.02
N GLU A 151 -3.72 -22.09 4.16
CA GLU A 151 -2.90 -22.18 2.94
C GLU A 151 -3.20 -21.04 1.97
N GLU A 152 -4.46 -20.67 1.76
CA GLU A 152 -4.85 -19.58 0.89
C GLU A 152 -4.40 -18.21 1.43
N ILE A 153 -4.47 -18.00 2.75
CA ILE A 153 -3.88 -16.81 3.38
C ILE A 153 -2.36 -16.78 3.11
N ALA A 154 -1.65 -17.87 3.33
CA ALA A 154 -0.22 -17.96 3.08
C ALA A 154 0.13 -17.73 1.61
N ASN A 155 -0.65 -18.30 0.68
CA ASN A 155 -0.43 -18.21 -0.77
C ASN A 155 -0.77 -16.84 -1.33
N GLN A 156 -1.88 -16.23 -0.92
CA GLN A 156 -2.35 -14.97 -1.50
C GLN A 156 -1.83 -13.74 -0.78
N LEU A 157 -1.56 -13.82 0.52
CA LEU A 157 -1.09 -12.71 1.35
C LEU A 157 0.36 -12.89 1.82
N GLY A 158 0.98 -14.04 1.57
CA GLY A 158 2.32 -14.36 2.03
C GLY A 158 3.46 -13.64 1.29
N ARG A 159 4.69 -13.97 1.69
CA ARG A 159 5.95 -13.25 1.34
C ARG A 159 6.35 -13.23 -0.14
N HIS A 160 5.77 -14.06 -0.98
CA HIS A 160 6.16 -14.19 -2.39
C HIS A 160 5.79 -12.98 -3.27
N ARG A 161 4.95 -12.06 -2.78
CA ARG A 161 4.60 -10.82 -3.48
C ARG A 161 5.46 -9.66 -2.97
N LEU A 162 6.50 -9.31 -3.72
CA LEU A 162 7.46 -8.26 -3.36
C LEU A 162 7.10 -6.87 -3.91
N ASN A 163 6.00 -6.74 -4.64
CA ASN A 163 5.63 -5.45 -5.18
C ASN A 163 5.00 -4.58 -4.08
N THR A 164 5.64 -3.45 -3.80
CA THR A 164 5.15 -2.46 -2.83
C THR A 164 4.92 -1.15 -3.54
N SER A 165 3.71 -0.63 -3.47
CA SER A 165 3.34 0.61 -4.14
C SER A 165 2.26 1.39 -3.37
N GLY A 166 2.07 2.64 -3.75
CA GLY A 166 1.06 3.51 -3.17
C GLY A 166 1.47 4.19 -1.85
N PRO A 167 0.52 4.75 -1.10
CA PRO A 167 0.78 5.59 0.08
C PRO A 167 1.55 4.88 1.20
N VAL A 168 1.50 3.55 1.26
CA VAL A 168 2.25 2.74 2.25
C VAL A 168 3.75 3.03 2.19
N CYS A 169 4.30 3.38 1.02
CA CYS A 169 5.71 3.72 0.83
C CYS A 169 6.13 5.02 1.55
N LEU A 170 5.18 5.84 2.02
CA LEU A 170 5.45 7.05 2.79
C LEU A 170 5.54 6.79 4.31
N LEU A 171 5.06 5.64 4.79
CA LEU A 171 5.01 5.34 6.22
C LEU A 171 6.38 5.36 6.89
N PRO A 172 7.47 4.79 6.33
CA PRO A 172 8.78 4.86 6.95
C PRO A 172 9.34 6.27 7.14
N LEU A 173 8.91 7.21 6.29
CA LEU A 173 9.30 8.63 6.40
C LEU A 173 8.54 9.34 7.52
N LEU A 174 7.28 8.99 7.73
CA LEU A 174 6.40 9.61 8.71
C LEU A 174 6.51 8.94 10.09
N PHE A 175 6.72 7.64 10.12
CA PHE A 175 6.70 6.79 11.32
C PHE A 175 7.86 5.79 11.27
N PRO A 176 9.10 6.24 11.46
CA PRO A 176 10.27 5.37 11.28
C PRO A 176 10.41 4.27 12.32
N ASN A 177 9.79 4.41 13.49
CA ASN A 177 10.07 3.55 14.64
C ASN A 177 9.06 2.42 14.84
N GLU A 178 7.77 2.74 14.76
CA GLU A 178 6.70 1.83 15.18
C GLU A 178 5.49 1.93 14.25
N VAL A 179 4.86 0.80 14.00
CA VAL A 179 3.58 0.69 13.27
C VAL A 179 2.79 -0.50 13.81
N LEU A 180 1.49 -0.32 13.97
CA LEU A 180 0.56 -1.38 14.33
C LEU A 180 -0.27 -1.76 13.09
N THR A 181 -0.49 -3.05 12.88
CA THR A 181 -1.31 -3.54 11.78
C THR A 181 -2.09 -4.78 12.16
N THR A 182 -3.23 -4.96 11.50
CA THR A 182 -4.02 -6.20 11.49
C THR A 182 -3.89 -6.95 10.18
N ASN A 183 -3.02 -6.49 9.26
CA ASN A 183 -2.84 -7.13 7.97
C ASN A 183 -2.10 -8.47 8.10
N PHE A 184 -2.45 -9.41 7.24
CA PHE A 184 -1.77 -10.70 7.13
C PHE A 184 -0.63 -10.67 6.09
N ASP A 185 -0.54 -9.58 5.31
CA ASP A 185 0.50 -9.42 4.29
C ASP A 185 1.80 -8.83 4.87
N TYR A 186 2.87 -8.94 4.08
CA TYR A 186 4.19 -8.44 4.46
C TYR A 186 4.56 -7.10 3.80
N VAL A 187 3.58 -6.34 3.31
CA VAL A 187 3.83 -5.06 2.62
C VAL A 187 4.59 -4.09 3.52
N LEU A 188 4.19 -3.97 4.79
CA LEU A 188 4.87 -3.09 5.75
C LEU A 188 6.33 -3.52 5.97
N THR A 189 6.57 -4.79 6.24
CA THR A 189 7.94 -5.32 6.42
C THR A 189 8.81 -5.02 5.20
N HIS A 190 8.29 -5.20 3.97
CA HIS A 190 9.03 -4.91 2.74
C HIS A 190 9.30 -3.42 2.56
N VAL A 191 8.31 -2.56 2.78
CA VAL A 191 8.45 -1.11 2.63
C VAL A 191 9.49 -0.56 3.61
N TYR A 192 9.44 -0.98 4.86
CA TYR A 192 10.40 -0.56 5.89
C TYR A 192 11.81 -1.08 5.60
N HIS A 193 11.94 -2.33 5.19
CA HIS A 193 13.23 -2.89 4.78
C HIS A 193 13.86 -2.12 3.60
N ARG A 194 13.09 -1.82 2.56
CA ARG A 194 13.57 -1.05 1.39
C ARG A 194 13.96 0.39 1.74
N SER A 195 13.41 0.95 2.81
CA SER A 195 13.71 2.29 3.29
C SER A 195 14.88 2.33 4.29
N ASN A 196 15.61 1.22 4.47
CA ASN A 196 16.66 1.04 5.49
C ASN A 196 16.19 1.26 6.94
N ASN A 197 14.90 1.14 7.19
CA ASN A 197 14.26 1.25 8.50
C ASN A 197 13.70 -0.13 8.93
N THR A 198 14.55 -1.15 8.92
CA THR A 198 14.12 -2.51 9.27
C THR A 198 13.67 -2.59 10.72
N PHE A 199 12.52 -3.21 10.95
CA PHE A 199 12.04 -3.49 12.30
C PHE A 199 13.01 -4.41 13.04
N THR A 200 13.36 -4.03 14.26
CA THR A 200 14.19 -4.85 15.14
C THR A 200 13.39 -5.98 15.78
N ASN A 201 12.09 -5.76 15.98
CA ASN A 201 11.17 -6.73 16.57
C ASN A 201 9.83 -6.70 15.83
N GLU A 202 9.31 -7.88 15.55
CA GLU A 202 7.96 -8.08 15.03
C GLU A 202 7.17 -8.92 16.05
N PHE A 203 6.06 -8.36 16.54
CA PHE A 203 5.15 -9.07 17.44
C PHE A 203 3.90 -9.47 16.66
N CYS A 204 3.77 -10.77 16.38
CA CYS A 204 2.63 -11.32 15.67
C CYS A 204 1.68 -11.99 16.65
N GLY A 205 0.58 -11.31 16.98
CA GLY A 205 -0.51 -11.84 17.79
C GLY A 205 -0.14 -12.17 19.24
N ILE A 206 -1.12 -12.18 20.11
CA ILE A 206 -0.97 -12.76 21.46
C ILE A 206 -1.32 -14.24 21.33
N ARG A 207 -0.33 -15.11 21.20
CA ARG A 207 -0.53 -16.48 21.59
C ARG A 207 -0.49 -16.50 23.11
N LEU A 208 -1.67 -16.45 23.74
CA LEU A 208 -1.82 -16.99 25.08
C LEU A 208 -1.46 -18.47 24.99
N ARG A 209 -0.21 -18.80 25.25
CA ARG A 209 0.12 -20.18 25.61
C ARG A 209 -0.46 -20.33 27.02
N GLU A 210 -1.54 -21.10 27.09
CA GLU A 210 -1.92 -21.71 28.34
C GLU A 210 -0.71 -22.48 28.84
N ALA A 211 -0.34 -22.16 30.07
CA ALA A 211 0.76 -22.80 30.78
C ALA A 211 0.36 -24.23 31.18
#